data_f98090a409fc3af5205480b69f252952
#
_entry.id   f98090a409fc3af5205480b69f252952
#
_cell.length_a   1.000
_cell.length_b   1.000
_cell.length_c   1.000
_cell.angle_alpha   90.00
_cell.angle_beta   90.00
_cell.angle_gamma   90.00
#
_symmetry.space_group_name_H-M   'P 1'
#
loop_
_entity.id
_entity.type
_entity.pdbx_description
1 polymer ?
#
loop_
_entity_poly.entity_id
_entity_poly.type
_entity_poly.pdbx_seq_one_letter_code
_entity_poly.pdbx_strand_id
1 'polypeptide(L)'
;QIGIVTIEDNVEIGANACVDRSTMGSTFVKKGVKLDNLVQIAHNVTVGENTVMSAQVGVAGSTKIGKWCMFGGQVGIAGHSTIGDFTKSGAQAGIAGSIPKGNTTIIGSPAIEARRFARCNAVFRNLPQLSKEVQDLKAEIEELKQSLNQK
;
A
#
# COMPACT_ATOMS: atom_id res chain seq x y z
N GLN A 1 8.84 -18.01 -19.03
CA GLN A 1 7.46 -18.09 -18.50
C GLN A 1 6.59 -18.89 -19.46
N ILE A 2 5.97 -19.95 -18.99
CA ILE A 2 5.12 -20.85 -19.79
C ILE A 2 3.63 -20.76 -19.42
N GLY A 3 3.31 -19.99 -18.37
CA GLY A 3 1.94 -19.77 -17.93
C GLY A 3 1.14 -18.86 -18.85
N ILE A 4 -0.09 -18.58 -18.47
CA ILE A 4 -1.05 -17.80 -19.24
C ILE A 4 -1.60 -16.63 -18.43
N VAL A 5 -2.42 -15.81 -19.06
CA VAL A 5 -3.32 -14.82 -18.44
C VAL A 5 -4.75 -15.31 -18.60
N THR A 6 -5.52 -15.27 -17.54
CA THR A 6 -6.95 -15.55 -17.55
C THR A 6 -7.71 -14.28 -17.19
N ILE A 7 -8.53 -13.78 -18.12
CA ILE A 7 -9.39 -12.61 -17.93
C ILE A 7 -10.84 -13.12 -17.95
N GLU A 8 -11.56 -12.84 -16.85
CA GLU A 8 -12.97 -13.24 -16.72
C GLU A 8 -13.92 -12.19 -17.30
N ASP A 9 -15.24 -12.43 -17.18
CA ASP A 9 -16.29 -11.62 -17.79
C ASP A 9 -16.33 -10.19 -17.24
N ASN A 10 -16.77 -9.24 -18.08
CA ASN A 10 -16.99 -7.84 -17.72
C ASN A 10 -15.75 -7.10 -17.16
N VAL A 11 -14.57 -7.55 -17.54
CA VAL A 11 -13.32 -6.84 -17.24
C VAL A 11 -13.14 -5.69 -18.23
N GLU A 12 -12.73 -4.54 -17.74
CA GLU A 12 -12.28 -3.40 -18.55
C GLU A 12 -10.79 -3.17 -18.35
N ILE A 13 -10.08 -2.95 -19.45
CA ILE A 13 -8.64 -2.70 -19.45
C ILE A 13 -8.38 -1.44 -20.26
N GLY A 14 -7.86 -0.42 -19.60
CA GLY A 14 -7.54 0.88 -20.17
C GLY A 14 -6.32 0.85 -21.10
N ALA A 15 -6.11 1.97 -21.77
CA ALA A 15 -5.03 2.12 -22.73
C ALA A 15 -3.65 1.92 -22.09
N ASN A 16 -2.77 1.18 -22.77
CA ASN A 16 -1.42 0.87 -22.31
C ASN A 16 -1.34 0.18 -20.94
N ALA A 17 -2.43 -0.42 -20.45
CA ALA A 17 -2.35 -1.31 -19.31
C ALA A 17 -1.69 -2.63 -19.73
N CYS A 18 -0.82 -3.17 -18.85
CA CYS A 18 -0.07 -4.39 -19.10
C CYS A 18 -0.47 -5.47 -18.10
N VAL A 19 -0.67 -6.69 -18.57
CA VAL A 19 -0.91 -7.87 -17.74
C VAL A 19 0.07 -8.96 -18.15
N ASP A 20 1.04 -9.24 -17.26
CA ASP A 20 2.08 -10.23 -17.53
C ASP A 20 1.55 -11.65 -17.35
N ARG A 21 2.01 -12.55 -18.21
CA ARG A 21 1.71 -13.97 -18.03
C ARG A 21 2.38 -14.53 -16.77
N SER A 22 1.77 -15.54 -16.22
CA SER A 22 2.36 -16.29 -15.10
C SER A 22 3.65 -17.00 -15.50
N THR A 23 4.53 -17.26 -14.56
CA THR A 23 5.69 -18.16 -14.76
C THR A 23 5.22 -19.58 -15.02
N MET A 24 4.27 -20.06 -14.23
CA MET A 24 3.49 -21.29 -14.40
C MET A 24 2.07 -21.06 -13.91
N GLY A 25 1.07 -21.71 -14.53
CA GLY A 25 -0.34 -21.50 -14.20
C GLY A 25 -0.89 -20.23 -14.86
N SER A 26 -1.62 -19.39 -14.12
CA SER A 26 -2.26 -18.20 -14.67
C SER A 26 -2.09 -16.97 -13.77
N THR A 27 -1.92 -15.82 -14.40
CA THR A 27 -2.24 -14.52 -13.81
C THR A 27 -3.74 -14.30 -14.00
N PHE A 28 -4.46 -14.01 -12.93
CA PHE A 28 -5.93 -13.93 -12.95
C PHE A 28 -6.42 -12.49 -12.80
N VAL A 29 -7.26 -12.05 -13.74
CA VAL A 29 -8.08 -10.85 -13.62
C VAL A 29 -9.52 -11.29 -13.56
N LYS A 30 -10.10 -11.23 -12.36
CA LYS A 30 -11.42 -11.78 -12.07
C LYS A 30 -12.55 -10.90 -12.59
N LYS A 31 -13.77 -11.46 -12.58
CA LYS A 31 -14.98 -10.83 -13.11
C LYS A 31 -15.17 -9.40 -12.60
N GLY A 32 -15.53 -8.49 -13.51
CA GLY A 32 -15.92 -7.12 -13.21
C GLY A 32 -14.77 -6.20 -12.80
N VAL A 33 -13.51 -6.64 -12.86
CA VAL A 33 -12.33 -5.81 -12.57
C VAL A 33 -12.24 -4.67 -13.58
N LYS A 34 -11.85 -3.48 -13.10
CA LYS A 34 -11.61 -2.28 -13.90
C LYS A 34 -10.17 -1.84 -13.72
N LEU A 35 -9.38 -1.93 -14.76
CA LEU A 35 -8.01 -1.45 -14.84
C LEU A 35 -7.97 -0.20 -15.72
N ASP A 36 -7.65 0.93 -15.15
CA ASP A 36 -7.51 2.20 -15.89
C ASP A 36 -6.18 2.23 -16.67
N ASN A 37 -5.93 3.32 -17.36
CA ASN A 37 -4.77 3.48 -18.24
C ASN A 37 -3.44 3.26 -17.50
N LEU A 38 -2.47 2.64 -18.18
CA LEU A 38 -1.12 2.44 -17.67
C LEU A 38 -1.03 1.59 -16.39
N VAL A 39 -2.05 0.81 -16.05
CA VAL A 39 -1.97 -0.15 -14.93
C VAL A 39 -1.02 -1.28 -15.30
N GLN A 40 -0.14 -1.66 -14.37
CA GLN A 40 0.77 -2.80 -14.51
C GLN A 40 0.38 -3.93 -13.55
N ILE A 41 0.00 -5.07 -14.10
CA ILE A 41 -0.23 -6.32 -13.36
C ILE A 41 0.91 -7.29 -13.70
N ALA A 42 1.77 -7.57 -12.73
CA ALA A 42 2.89 -8.47 -12.92
C ALA A 42 2.47 -9.96 -12.90
N HIS A 43 3.44 -10.83 -13.15
CA HIS A 43 3.24 -12.29 -13.24
C HIS A 43 2.67 -12.91 -11.96
N ASN A 44 1.84 -13.93 -12.09
CA ASN A 44 1.25 -14.70 -10.98
C ASN A 44 0.36 -13.88 -10.02
N VAL A 45 -0.06 -12.68 -10.42
CA VAL A 45 -1.00 -11.86 -9.67
C VAL A 45 -2.42 -12.42 -9.80
N THR A 46 -3.19 -12.32 -8.74
CA THR A 46 -4.64 -12.52 -8.77
C THR A 46 -5.32 -11.21 -8.36
N VAL A 47 -6.16 -10.65 -9.23
CA VAL A 47 -7.01 -9.51 -8.93
C VAL A 47 -8.44 -10.02 -8.71
N GLY A 48 -8.96 -9.83 -7.50
CA GLY A 48 -10.28 -10.27 -7.08
C GLY A 48 -11.42 -9.49 -7.76
N GLU A 49 -12.60 -10.09 -7.73
CA GLU A 49 -13.80 -9.59 -8.42
C GLU A 49 -14.13 -8.14 -8.09
N ASN A 50 -14.60 -7.38 -9.09
CA ASN A 50 -15.07 -6.01 -8.97
C ASN A 50 -14.06 -5.03 -8.33
N THR A 51 -12.79 -5.37 -8.36
CA THR A 51 -11.71 -4.48 -7.92
C THR A 51 -11.42 -3.43 -8.98
N VAL A 52 -11.21 -2.20 -8.55
CA VAL A 52 -10.96 -1.04 -9.42
C VAL A 52 -9.56 -0.49 -9.15
N MET A 53 -8.80 -0.25 -10.19
CA MET A 53 -7.47 0.36 -10.15
C MET A 53 -7.45 1.58 -11.05
N SER A 54 -7.19 2.75 -10.45
CA SER A 54 -7.01 4.00 -11.21
C SER A 54 -5.67 3.99 -11.96
N ALA A 55 -5.47 4.99 -12.80
CA ALA A 55 -4.31 5.05 -13.69
C ALA A 55 -2.96 4.90 -12.97
N GLN A 56 -2.04 4.21 -13.63
CA GLN A 56 -0.66 3.99 -13.18
C GLN A 56 -0.52 3.17 -11.88
N VAL A 57 -1.53 2.41 -11.47
CA VAL A 57 -1.37 1.45 -10.38
C VAL A 57 -0.42 0.34 -10.83
N GLY A 58 0.56 0.01 -9.98
CA GLY A 58 1.51 -1.06 -10.21
C GLY A 58 1.37 -2.17 -9.15
N VAL A 59 1.17 -3.41 -9.62
CA VAL A 59 1.07 -4.60 -8.77
C VAL A 59 2.23 -5.53 -9.08
N ALA A 60 3.13 -5.72 -8.13
CA ALA A 60 4.28 -6.61 -8.29
C ALA A 60 3.89 -8.09 -8.20
N GLY A 61 4.79 -8.94 -8.69
CA GLY A 61 4.52 -10.36 -8.92
C GLY A 61 4.05 -11.16 -7.70
N SER A 62 3.26 -12.19 -7.96
CA SER A 62 2.72 -13.13 -6.96
C SER A 62 1.82 -12.51 -5.87
N THR A 63 1.30 -11.33 -6.12
CA THR A 63 0.39 -10.62 -5.22
C THR A 63 -1.04 -11.15 -5.37
N LYS A 64 -1.75 -11.28 -4.25
CA LYS A 64 -3.17 -11.65 -4.20
C LYS A 64 -3.99 -10.47 -3.71
N ILE A 65 -4.87 -9.96 -4.56
CA ILE A 65 -5.78 -8.86 -4.25
C ILE A 65 -7.18 -9.41 -4.10
N GLY A 66 -7.83 -9.07 -2.99
CA GLY A 66 -9.21 -9.43 -2.70
C GLY A 66 -10.21 -8.76 -3.64
N LYS A 67 -11.48 -9.05 -3.40
CA LYS A 67 -12.59 -8.47 -4.17
C LYS A 67 -13.00 -7.10 -3.65
N TRP A 68 -13.61 -6.30 -4.54
CA TRP A 68 -14.16 -4.98 -4.19
C TRP A 68 -13.13 -4.02 -3.61
N CYS A 69 -11.86 -4.17 -3.98
CA CYS A 69 -10.82 -3.23 -3.61
C CYS A 69 -10.84 -2.00 -4.53
N MET A 70 -10.37 -0.87 -4.02
CA MET A 70 -10.27 0.39 -4.77
C MET A 70 -8.88 1.00 -4.56
N PHE A 71 -8.10 1.13 -5.63
CA PHE A 71 -6.77 1.72 -5.57
C PHE A 71 -6.74 3.03 -6.33
N GLY A 72 -6.35 4.11 -5.64
CA GLY A 72 -6.12 5.42 -6.24
C GLY A 72 -4.95 5.41 -7.23
N GLY A 73 -4.86 6.43 -8.06
CA GLY A 73 -3.79 6.52 -9.07
C GLY A 73 -2.38 6.47 -8.48
N GLN A 74 -1.46 5.84 -9.21
CA GLN A 74 -0.05 5.72 -8.84
C GLN A 74 0.21 4.93 -7.54
N VAL A 75 -0.70 4.08 -7.12
CA VAL A 75 -0.46 3.15 -6.01
C VAL A 75 0.51 2.06 -6.45
N GLY A 76 1.52 1.79 -5.63
CA GLY A 76 2.44 0.68 -5.80
C GLY A 76 2.21 -0.41 -4.75
N ILE A 77 2.11 -1.68 -5.18
CA ILE A 77 1.91 -2.82 -4.29
C ILE A 77 3.11 -3.76 -4.42
N ALA A 78 3.79 -4.02 -3.31
CA ALA A 78 4.94 -4.92 -3.26
C ALA A 78 4.56 -6.37 -3.57
N GLY A 79 5.52 -7.11 -4.13
CA GLY A 79 5.33 -8.52 -4.50
C GLY A 79 5.05 -9.44 -3.32
N HIS A 80 4.45 -10.60 -3.61
CA HIS A 80 4.08 -11.62 -2.63
C HIS A 80 3.15 -11.14 -1.51
N SER A 81 2.47 -10.02 -1.72
CA SER A 81 1.54 -9.43 -0.76
C SER A 81 0.14 -10.04 -0.89
N THR A 82 -0.58 -10.08 0.23
CA THR A 82 -2.01 -10.43 0.26
C THR A 82 -2.80 -9.21 0.74
N ILE A 83 -3.73 -8.74 -0.08
CA ILE A 83 -4.61 -7.61 0.22
C ILE A 83 -6.03 -8.16 0.43
N GLY A 84 -6.60 -7.91 1.60
CA GLY A 84 -7.94 -8.38 1.95
C GLY A 84 -9.05 -7.64 1.17
N ASP A 85 -10.22 -8.25 1.14
CA ASP A 85 -11.41 -7.72 0.46
C ASP A 85 -11.79 -6.32 0.96
N PHE A 86 -12.41 -5.51 0.10
CA PHE A 86 -12.89 -4.16 0.41
C PHE A 86 -11.82 -3.17 0.88
N THR A 87 -10.54 -3.45 0.61
CA THR A 87 -9.44 -2.52 0.92
C THR A 87 -9.47 -1.33 -0.04
N LYS A 88 -9.31 -0.14 0.52
CA LYS A 88 -9.23 1.12 -0.24
C LYS A 88 -7.86 1.76 -0.05
N SER A 89 -7.31 2.33 -1.09
CA SER A 89 -6.04 3.05 -1.03
C SER A 89 -6.17 4.42 -1.67
N GLY A 90 -5.71 5.45 -0.98
CA GLY A 90 -5.52 6.77 -1.57
C GLY A 90 -4.43 6.76 -2.64
N ALA A 91 -4.42 7.79 -3.49
CA ALA A 91 -3.41 7.93 -4.54
C ALA A 91 -1.99 8.01 -3.99
N GLN A 92 -1.03 7.52 -4.78
CA GLN A 92 0.41 7.53 -4.48
C GLN A 92 0.81 6.77 -3.20
N ALA A 93 -0.04 5.90 -2.67
CA ALA A 93 0.32 5.07 -1.53
C ALA A 93 1.27 3.93 -1.94
N GLY A 94 2.33 3.75 -1.17
CA GLY A 94 3.23 2.60 -1.28
C GLY A 94 2.85 1.51 -0.29
N ILE A 95 2.37 0.37 -0.79
CA ILE A 95 2.00 -0.79 0.03
C ILE A 95 3.18 -1.74 0.06
N ALA A 96 3.98 -1.68 1.12
CA ALA A 96 5.23 -2.41 1.25
C ALA A 96 5.07 -3.88 1.69
N GLY A 97 3.84 -4.36 1.96
CA GLY A 97 3.60 -5.73 2.42
C GLY A 97 2.11 -6.07 2.50
N SER A 98 1.81 -7.21 3.11
CA SER A 98 0.45 -7.73 3.19
C SER A 98 -0.46 -6.94 4.13
N ILE A 99 -1.72 -6.76 3.72
CA ILE A 99 -2.83 -6.20 4.48
C ILE A 99 -3.98 -7.22 4.43
N PRO A 100 -3.85 -8.34 5.14
CA PRO A 100 -4.81 -9.44 5.03
C PRO A 100 -6.18 -9.11 5.64
N LYS A 101 -6.22 -8.14 6.56
CA LYS A 101 -7.48 -7.65 7.12
C LYS A 101 -8.19 -6.79 6.07
N GLY A 102 -9.31 -7.27 5.58
CA GLY A 102 -10.17 -6.53 4.65
C GLY A 102 -10.84 -5.31 5.29
N ASN A 103 -11.59 -4.54 4.47
CA ASN A 103 -12.31 -3.33 4.87
C ASN A 103 -11.40 -2.28 5.55
N THR A 104 -10.20 -2.12 5.01
CA THR A 104 -9.18 -1.19 5.52
C THR A 104 -8.97 -0.05 4.52
N THR A 105 -8.84 1.18 5.01
CA THR A 105 -8.45 2.33 4.19
C THR A 105 -7.00 2.70 4.49
N ILE A 106 -6.18 2.83 3.44
CA ILE A 106 -4.75 3.16 3.53
C ILE A 106 -4.52 4.47 2.80
N ILE A 107 -3.73 5.34 3.40
CA ILE A 107 -3.32 6.61 2.81
C ILE A 107 -1.83 6.80 3.06
N GLY A 108 -1.11 7.18 2.04
CA GLY A 108 0.29 7.62 2.18
C GLY A 108 0.60 8.67 1.14
N SER A 109 1.18 9.80 1.58
CA SER A 109 1.58 10.90 0.70
C SER A 109 0.48 11.93 0.35
N PRO A 110 -0.10 12.70 1.31
CA PRO A 110 -0.76 13.93 0.91
C PRO A 110 0.28 15.00 0.57
N ALA A 111 0.08 15.74 -0.54
CA ALA A 111 0.86 16.93 -0.83
C ALA A 111 0.51 18.03 0.19
N ILE A 112 1.53 18.65 0.77
CA ILE A 112 1.39 19.79 1.67
C ILE A 112 2.27 20.95 1.21
N GLU A 113 2.03 22.15 1.72
CA GLU A 113 2.82 23.34 1.36
C GLU A 113 4.32 23.09 1.60
N ALA A 114 5.19 23.52 0.66
CA ALA A 114 6.61 23.16 0.61
C ALA A 114 7.40 23.53 1.89
N ARG A 115 7.13 24.69 2.49
CA ARG A 115 7.79 25.09 3.75
C ARG A 115 7.36 24.23 4.92
N ARG A 116 6.09 23.83 4.94
CA ARG A 116 5.57 22.90 5.95
C ARG A 116 6.16 21.51 5.78
N PHE A 117 6.23 21.01 4.54
CA PHE A 117 6.88 19.73 4.23
C PHE A 117 8.35 19.72 4.70
N ALA A 118 9.13 20.77 4.38
CA ALA A 118 10.54 20.85 4.79
C ALA A 118 10.70 20.78 6.32
N ARG A 119 9.87 21.49 7.07
CA ARG A 119 9.88 21.45 8.54
C ARG A 119 9.49 20.07 9.09
N CYS A 120 8.43 19.47 8.57
CA CYS A 120 8.01 18.13 8.98
C CYS A 120 9.11 17.09 8.67
N ASN A 121 9.74 17.18 7.50
CA ASN A 121 10.78 16.24 7.09
C ASN A 121 12.07 16.38 7.93
N ALA A 122 12.41 17.58 8.37
CA ALA A 122 13.54 17.80 9.29
C ALA A 122 13.28 17.10 10.64
N VAL A 123 12.08 17.23 11.20
CA VAL A 123 11.68 16.53 12.45
C VAL A 123 11.64 15.03 12.23
N PHE A 124 11.06 14.57 11.13
CA PHE A 124 10.95 13.14 10.79
C PHE A 124 12.31 12.44 10.78
N ARG A 125 13.35 13.08 10.22
CA ARG A 125 14.72 12.53 10.21
C ARG A 125 15.33 12.39 11.61
N ASN A 126 14.89 13.21 12.55
CA ASN A 126 15.40 13.22 13.93
C ASN A 126 14.49 12.46 14.91
N LEU A 127 13.40 11.84 14.43
CA LEU A 127 12.47 11.09 15.31
C LEU A 127 13.14 10.04 16.20
N PRO A 128 14.12 9.24 15.75
CA PRO A 128 14.78 8.28 16.63
C PRO A 128 15.49 8.96 17.81
N GLN A 129 16.17 10.08 17.55
CA GLN A 129 16.85 10.86 18.58
C GLN A 129 15.85 11.49 19.54
N LEU A 130 14.81 12.12 19.02
CA LEU A 130 13.74 12.73 19.81
C LEU A 130 13.03 11.70 20.71
N SER A 131 12.80 10.48 20.19
CA SER A 131 12.21 9.39 20.95
C SER A 131 13.09 9.00 22.14
N LYS A 132 14.41 8.96 21.98
CA LYS A 132 15.35 8.67 23.04
C LYS A 132 15.34 9.79 24.09
N GLU A 133 15.44 11.04 23.68
CA GLU A 133 15.38 12.21 24.59
C GLU A 133 14.11 12.23 25.44
N VAL A 134 12.96 11.87 24.83
CA VAL A 134 11.69 11.77 25.57
C VAL A 134 11.72 10.64 26.61
N GLN A 135 12.38 9.51 26.32
CA GLN A 135 12.53 8.42 27.28
C GLN A 135 13.44 8.82 28.45
N ASP A 136 14.56 9.46 28.13
CA ASP A 136 15.53 9.94 29.14
C ASP A 136 14.86 10.97 30.08
N LEU A 137 14.14 11.95 29.51
CA LEU A 137 13.38 12.93 30.30
C LEU A 137 12.30 12.30 31.19
N LYS A 138 11.62 11.25 30.71
CA LYS A 138 10.64 10.52 31.55
C LYS A 138 11.30 9.82 32.73
N ALA A 139 12.50 9.25 32.54
CA ALA A 139 13.25 8.62 33.61
C ALA A 139 13.69 9.66 34.66
N GLU A 140 14.23 10.81 34.22
CA GLU A 140 14.62 11.91 35.15
C GLU A 140 13.43 12.44 35.94
N ILE A 141 12.27 12.61 35.31
CA ILE A 141 11.05 13.05 35.99
C ILE A 141 10.63 12.04 37.07
N GLU A 142 10.75 10.76 36.83
CA GLU A 142 10.37 9.73 37.77
C GLU A 142 11.33 9.69 38.96
N GLU A 143 12.63 9.83 38.72
CA GLU A 143 13.65 9.96 39.77
C GLU A 143 13.40 11.19 40.65
N LEU A 144 13.10 12.36 40.04
CA LEU A 144 12.77 13.57 40.77
C LEU A 144 11.53 13.41 41.65
N LYS A 145 10.48 12.77 41.16
CA LYS A 145 9.27 12.48 41.93
C LYS A 145 9.56 11.58 43.13
N GLN A 146 10.36 10.54 42.94
CA GLN A 146 10.76 9.65 44.03
C GLN A 146 11.56 10.38 45.12
N SER A 147 12.50 11.26 44.72
CA SER A 147 13.28 12.06 45.64
C SER A 147 12.46 13.07 46.45
N LEU A 148 11.40 13.63 45.82
CA LEU A 148 10.48 14.55 46.48
C LEU A 148 9.55 13.84 47.50
N ASN A 149 9.16 12.60 47.23
CA ASN A 149 8.29 11.82 48.11
C ASN A 149 9.04 11.18 49.29
N GLN A 150 10.37 11.23 49.29
CA GLN A 150 11.23 10.73 50.40
C GLN A 150 11.62 11.84 51.40
N LYS A 151 11.22 13.06 51.16
CA LYS A 151 11.37 14.20 52.09
C LYS A 151 10.06 14.50 52.79
#